data_66d30734e8ccbafc29fd0a25094ab54f
#
_entry.id   66d30734e8ccbafc29fd0a25094ab54f
#
_cell.length_a   1.000
_cell.length_b   1.000
_cell.length_c   1.000
_cell.angle_alpha   90.00
_cell.angle_beta   90.00
_cell.angle_gamma   90.00
#
_symmetry.space_group_name_H-M   'P 1'
#
loop_
_entity.id
_entity.type
_entity.pdbx_description
1 polymer ?
#
loop_
_entity_poly.entity_id
_entity_poly.type
_entity_poly.pdbx_seq_one_letter_code
_entity_poly.pdbx_strand_id
1 'polypeptide(L)'
;VYKRQSFIHAGAVNDCKVKLRYVNSEKVTAENVAEKLGRMSGILVAPGFGNRGIEGKIVAVRYARENKIPFLGICLGMQCAVIEFARNVLGLADANSSEMESTPHPVIDLMEEQKGVTAKGGTMRLGAYPCTLKKGSKVAAAYGKLHISERHRHRYEFNNDYLAAFEGAGMQ
;
A
#
# COMPACT_ATOMS: atom_id res chain seq x y z
N VAL A 1 -5.00 -11.26 14.01
CA VAL A 1 -6.33 -11.86 14.18
C VAL A 1 -7.33 -11.20 13.24
N TYR A 2 -7.60 -9.89 13.32
CA TYR A 2 -8.67 -9.21 12.57
C TYR A 2 -8.56 -9.33 11.04
N LYS A 3 -7.37 -9.21 10.45
CA LYS A 3 -7.17 -9.34 8.99
C LYS A 3 -7.57 -10.71 8.47
N ARG A 4 -7.20 -11.78 9.20
CA ARG A 4 -7.62 -13.15 8.84
C ARG A 4 -9.14 -13.28 8.88
N GLN A 5 -9.77 -12.71 9.88
CA GLN A 5 -11.22 -12.76 10.04
C GLN A 5 -11.93 -12.00 8.93
N SER A 6 -11.42 -10.82 8.52
CA SER A 6 -11.94 -10.08 7.37
C SER A 6 -11.94 -10.91 6.08
N PHE A 7 -10.88 -11.68 5.82
CA PHE A 7 -10.85 -12.60 4.68
C PHE A 7 -11.88 -13.73 4.78
N ILE A 8 -12.12 -14.27 5.97
CA ILE A 8 -13.13 -15.31 6.18
C ILE A 8 -14.52 -14.74 5.91
N HIS A 9 -14.82 -13.55 6.44
CA HIS A 9 -16.10 -12.87 6.20
C HIS A 9 -16.29 -12.52 4.73
N ALA A 10 -15.28 -11.97 4.07
CA ALA A 10 -15.33 -11.69 2.65
C ALA A 10 -15.54 -12.98 1.82
N GLY A 11 -14.88 -14.06 2.20
CA GLY A 11 -15.08 -15.37 1.57
C GLY A 11 -16.51 -15.87 1.69
N ALA A 12 -17.12 -15.75 2.86
CA ALA A 12 -18.51 -16.16 3.09
C ALA A 12 -19.51 -15.36 2.22
N VAL A 13 -19.31 -14.04 2.11
CA VAL A 13 -20.16 -13.16 1.30
C VAL A 13 -20.00 -13.45 -0.21
N ASN A 14 -18.81 -13.87 -0.64
CA ASN A 14 -18.51 -14.14 -2.04
C ASN A 14 -18.54 -15.64 -2.38
N ASP A 15 -19.12 -16.47 -1.52
CA ASP A 15 -19.26 -17.93 -1.69
C ASP A 15 -17.93 -18.61 -2.06
N CYS A 16 -16.87 -18.24 -1.40
CA CYS A 16 -15.55 -18.81 -1.63
C CYS A 16 -14.78 -19.11 -0.34
N LYS A 17 -13.98 -20.18 -0.36
CA LYS A 17 -13.09 -20.55 0.74
C LYS A 17 -11.74 -19.89 0.55
N VAL A 18 -11.39 -18.96 1.44
CA VAL A 18 -10.09 -18.30 1.43
C VAL A 18 -9.04 -19.14 2.14
N LYS A 19 -7.97 -19.51 1.43
CA LYS A 19 -6.77 -20.14 1.98
C LYS A 19 -5.67 -19.09 2.12
N LEU A 20 -5.25 -18.80 3.32
CA LEU A 20 -4.19 -17.82 3.60
C LEU A 20 -2.82 -18.49 3.65
N ARG A 21 -1.89 -17.98 2.87
CA ARG A 21 -0.47 -18.30 2.95
C ARG A 21 0.31 -17.09 3.47
N TYR A 22 1.02 -17.26 4.57
CA TYR A 22 1.89 -16.22 5.11
C TYR A 22 3.28 -16.34 4.53
N VAL A 23 3.80 -15.24 4.01
CA VAL A 23 5.14 -15.16 3.42
C VAL A 23 5.93 -14.08 4.16
N ASN A 24 7.12 -14.44 4.65
CA ASN A 24 8.02 -13.47 5.27
C ASN A 24 8.69 -12.63 4.17
N SER A 25 8.40 -11.32 4.16
CA SER A 25 8.92 -10.40 3.14
C SER A 25 10.44 -10.26 3.15
N GLU A 26 11.11 -10.45 4.29
CA GLU A 26 12.58 -10.44 4.35
C GLU A 26 13.23 -11.55 3.51
N LYS A 27 12.47 -12.59 3.20
CA LYS A 27 12.91 -13.74 2.41
C LYS A 27 12.41 -13.71 0.97
N VAL A 28 11.78 -12.62 0.54
CA VAL A 28 11.31 -12.45 -0.83
C VAL A 28 12.34 -11.65 -1.61
N THR A 29 12.81 -12.21 -2.71
CA THR A 29 13.75 -11.59 -3.64
C THR A 29 13.24 -11.70 -5.07
N ALA A 30 13.83 -10.97 -6.01
CA ALA A 30 13.46 -11.04 -7.42
C ALA A 30 13.57 -12.46 -7.99
N GLU A 31 14.58 -13.25 -7.53
CA GLU A 31 14.84 -14.60 -8.02
C GLU A 31 13.80 -15.62 -7.51
N ASN A 32 13.26 -15.43 -6.31
CA ASN A 32 12.38 -16.41 -5.67
C ASN A 32 10.90 -16.01 -5.58
N VAL A 33 10.55 -14.80 -5.98
CA VAL A 33 9.19 -14.28 -5.85
C VAL A 33 8.17 -15.12 -6.62
N ALA A 34 8.52 -15.58 -7.81
CA ALA A 34 7.66 -16.44 -8.64
C ALA A 34 7.35 -17.78 -7.95
N GLU A 35 8.35 -18.42 -7.33
CA GLU A 35 8.16 -19.63 -6.54
C GLU A 35 7.23 -19.39 -5.34
N LYS A 36 7.46 -18.29 -4.64
CA LYS A 36 6.71 -17.96 -3.41
C LYS A 36 5.28 -17.49 -3.67
N LEU A 37 5.04 -16.74 -4.73
CA LEU A 37 3.77 -16.03 -4.98
C LEU A 37 3.04 -16.46 -6.25
N GLY A 38 3.66 -17.22 -7.15
CA GLY A 38 3.14 -17.52 -8.48
C GLY A 38 1.81 -18.29 -8.54
N ARG A 39 1.40 -18.90 -7.43
CA ARG A 39 0.12 -19.64 -7.34
C ARG A 39 -0.94 -18.91 -6.51
N MET A 40 -0.74 -17.64 -6.21
CA MET A 40 -1.66 -16.85 -5.40
C MET A 40 -2.74 -16.22 -6.27
N SER A 41 -4.00 -16.35 -5.86
CA SER A 41 -5.14 -15.68 -6.50
C SER A 41 -5.25 -14.19 -6.12
N GLY A 42 -4.48 -13.76 -5.13
CA GLY A 42 -4.37 -12.38 -4.70
C GLY A 42 -3.24 -12.21 -3.69
N ILE A 43 -2.67 -11.03 -3.64
CA ILE A 43 -1.57 -10.68 -2.73
C ILE A 43 -2.00 -9.51 -1.86
N LEU A 44 -1.87 -9.67 -0.54
CA LEU A 44 -2.07 -8.59 0.42
C LEU A 44 -0.74 -8.25 1.09
N VAL A 45 -0.34 -6.99 0.99
CA VAL A 45 0.76 -6.45 1.80
C VAL A 45 0.19 -5.72 3.00
N ALA A 46 0.46 -6.31 4.17
CA ALA A 46 -0.13 -5.89 5.44
C ALA A 46 0.49 -4.58 5.96
N PRO A 47 -0.25 -3.85 6.84
CA PRO A 47 0.31 -2.70 7.55
C PRO A 47 1.51 -3.11 8.42
N GLY A 48 2.37 -2.15 8.68
CA GLY A 48 3.56 -2.29 9.52
C GLY A 48 4.25 -0.95 9.70
N PHE A 49 5.39 -0.97 10.38
CA PHE A 49 6.26 0.16 10.62
C PHE A 49 7.72 -0.24 10.42
N GLY A 50 8.57 0.74 10.14
CA GLY A 50 10.01 0.56 9.99
C GLY A 50 10.44 -0.14 8.70
N ASN A 51 11.74 -0.34 8.55
CA ASN A 51 12.37 -0.72 7.28
C ASN A 51 12.43 -2.23 7.05
N ARG A 52 11.97 -3.03 8.01
CA ARG A 52 12.10 -4.49 7.96
C ARG A 52 11.31 -5.10 6.81
N GLY A 53 12.02 -5.74 5.88
CA GLY A 53 11.45 -6.47 4.75
C GLY A 53 10.71 -5.60 3.73
N ILE A 54 11.05 -4.29 3.65
CA ILE A 54 10.43 -3.35 2.71
C ILE A 54 10.75 -3.75 1.28
N GLU A 55 12.00 -4.02 0.94
CA GLU A 55 12.38 -4.37 -0.43
C GLU A 55 11.67 -5.65 -0.90
N GLY A 56 11.52 -6.65 -0.03
CA GLY A 56 10.75 -7.84 -0.38
C GLY A 56 9.24 -7.58 -0.56
N LYS A 57 8.68 -6.56 0.12
CA LYS A 57 7.32 -6.12 -0.14
C LYS A 57 7.21 -5.42 -1.50
N ILE A 58 8.17 -4.55 -1.82
CA ILE A 58 8.26 -3.87 -3.12
C ILE A 58 8.39 -4.90 -4.26
N VAL A 59 9.25 -5.90 -4.10
CA VAL A 59 9.37 -7.02 -5.05
C VAL A 59 8.05 -7.77 -5.22
N ALA A 60 7.32 -8.02 -4.13
CA ALA A 60 6.01 -8.69 -4.19
C ALA A 60 4.95 -7.83 -4.90
N VAL A 61 4.96 -6.51 -4.70
CA VAL A 61 4.09 -5.56 -5.41
C VAL A 61 4.40 -5.57 -6.91
N ARG A 62 5.68 -5.46 -7.27
CA ARG A 62 6.12 -5.52 -8.67
C ARG A 62 5.65 -6.81 -9.34
N TYR A 63 5.85 -7.94 -8.68
CA TYR A 63 5.40 -9.24 -9.18
C TYR A 63 3.89 -9.28 -9.39
N ALA A 64 3.11 -8.76 -8.45
CA ALA A 64 1.66 -8.68 -8.57
C ALA A 64 1.23 -7.81 -9.76
N ARG A 65 1.83 -6.63 -9.95
CA ARG A 65 1.53 -5.72 -11.06
C ARG A 65 1.89 -6.34 -12.41
N GLU A 66 3.09 -6.86 -12.56
CA GLU A 66 3.58 -7.43 -13.83
C GLU A 66 2.80 -8.69 -14.24
N ASN A 67 2.36 -9.49 -13.27
CA ASN A 67 1.58 -10.71 -13.52
C ASN A 67 0.06 -10.52 -13.39
N LYS A 68 -0.42 -9.26 -13.22
CA LYS A 68 -1.85 -8.92 -13.11
C LYS A 68 -2.57 -9.69 -11.99
N ILE A 69 -1.86 -9.98 -10.90
CA ILE A 69 -2.45 -10.63 -9.72
C ILE A 69 -3.17 -9.55 -8.89
N PRO A 70 -4.43 -9.76 -8.48
CA PRO A 70 -5.14 -8.86 -7.60
C PRO A 70 -4.31 -8.50 -6.36
N PHE A 71 -4.15 -7.21 -6.11
CA PHE A 71 -3.30 -6.70 -5.04
C PHE A 71 -4.07 -5.77 -4.10
N LEU A 72 -3.80 -5.88 -2.80
CA LEU A 72 -4.28 -4.93 -1.79
C LEU A 72 -3.13 -4.54 -0.86
N GLY A 73 -2.74 -3.27 -0.90
CA GLY A 73 -1.79 -2.67 0.04
C GLY A 73 -2.53 -1.92 1.15
N ILE A 74 -2.28 -2.26 2.40
CA ILE A 74 -2.88 -1.57 3.55
C ILE A 74 -1.78 -0.80 4.29
N CYS A 75 -1.95 0.53 4.47
CA CYS A 75 -1.01 1.38 5.20
C CYS A 75 0.40 1.29 4.56
N LEU A 76 1.37 0.70 5.25
CA LEU A 76 2.72 0.44 4.71
C LEU A 76 2.67 -0.33 3.37
N GLY A 77 1.70 -1.21 3.19
CA GLY A 77 1.52 -1.93 1.92
C GLY A 77 1.15 -1.03 0.76
N MET A 78 0.34 0.00 0.98
CA MET A 78 0.05 1.04 -0.01
C MET A 78 1.31 1.87 -0.29
N GLN A 79 2.04 2.26 0.75
CA GLN A 79 3.30 3.00 0.58
C GLN A 79 4.32 2.21 -0.25
N CYS A 80 4.45 0.90 -0.02
CA CYS A 80 5.29 0.03 -0.86
C CYS A 80 4.82 0.00 -2.32
N ALA A 81 3.51 0.06 -2.57
CA ALA A 81 2.97 0.11 -3.94
C ALA A 81 3.28 1.44 -4.63
N VAL A 82 3.21 2.55 -3.93
CA VAL A 82 3.61 3.87 -4.43
C VAL A 82 5.11 3.87 -4.77
N ILE A 83 5.96 3.40 -3.88
CA ILE A 83 7.41 3.33 -4.11
C ILE A 83 7.72 2.42 -5.31
N GLU A 84 7.10 1.26 -5.40
CA GLU A 84 7.27 0.34 -6.53
C GLU A 84 6.92 1.00 -7.85
N PHE A 85 5.76 1.65 -7.91
CA PHE A 85 5.29 2.31 -9.13
C PHE A 85 6.21 3.46 -9.54
N ALA A 86 6.67 4.26 -8.58
CA ALA A 86 7.64 5.31 -8.83
C ALA A 86 8.94 4.76 -9.43
N ARG A 87 9.50 3.70 -8.84
CA ARG A 87 10.75 3.12 -9.29
C ARG A 87 10.66 2.44 -10.65
N ASN A 88 9.62 1.65 -10.86
CA ASN A 88 9.55 0.73 -12.01
C ASN A 88 8.63 1.21 -13.15
N VAL A 89 7.78 2.18 -12.91
CA VAL A 89 6.89 2.75 -13.95
C VAL A 89 7.28 4.19 -14.30
N LEU A 90 7.54 5.02 -13.28
CA LEU A 90 7.96 6.42 -13.51
C LEU A 90 9.48 6.56 -13.75
N GLY A 91 10.28 5.53 -13.51
CA GLY A 91 11.73 5.56 -13.71
C GLY A 91 12.52 6.31 -12.61
N LEU A 92 11.89 6.61 -11.47
CA LEU A 92 12.52 7.25 -10.33
C LEU A 92 13.21 6.20 -9.46
N ALA A 93 14.36 5.70 -9.89
CA ALA A 93 15.01 4.50 -9.33
C ALA A 93 15.30 4.60 -7.80
N ASP A 94 15.53 5.79 -7.29
CA ASP A 94 15.81 6.10 -5.90
C ASP A 94 14.57 6.57 -5.10
N ALA A 95 13.37 6.51 -5.69
CA ALA A 95 12.14 6.86 -4.99
C ALA A 95 11.94 6.02 -3.72
N ASN A 96 11.60 6.70 -2.62
CA ASN A 96 11.43 6.04 -1.32
C ASN A 96 10.46 6.84 -0.43
N SER A 97 10.29 6.38 0.80
CA SER A 97 9.69 7.12 1.89
C SER A 97 10.77 7.88 2.67
N SER A 98 10.56 9.15 2.95
CA SER A 98 11.44 9.93 3.82
C SER A 98 11.47 9.43 5.28
N GLU A 99 10.55 8.55 5.66
CA GLU A 99 10.61 7.81 6.93
C GLU A 99 11.74 6.77 6.94
N MET A 100 12.02 6.19 5.78
CA MET A 100 12.92 5.04 5.64
C MET A 100 14.33 5.46 5.27
N GLU A 101 14.45 6.41 4.35
CA GLU A 101 15.73 6.85 3.81
C GLU A 101 15.61 8.27 3.25
N SER A 102 16.69 9.05 3.39
CA SER A 102 16.78 10.32 2.68
C SER A 102 16.95 10.08 1.18
N THR A 103 16.05 10.65 0.39
CA THR A 103 16.00 10.46 -1.06
C THR A 103 15.66 11.76 -1.77
N PRO A 104 16.16 12.00 -3.00
CA PRO A 104 15.72 13.11 -3.83
C PRO A 104 14.28 12.95 -4.32
N HIS A 105 13.71 11.73 -4.28
CA HIS A 105 12.35 11.43 -4.67
C HIS A 105 11.51 10.84 -3.52
N PRO A 106 11.13 11.67 -2.50
CA PRO A 106 10.31 11.23 -1.39
C PRO A 106 8.84 11.15 -1.83
N VAL A 107 8.47 10.06 -2.52
CA VAL A 107 7.08 9.82 -2.99
C VAL A 107 6.11 9.50 -1.85
N ILE A 108 6.65 9.10 -0.71
CA ILE A 108 5.98 9.06 0.59
C ILE A 108 6.74 10.01 1.50
N ASP A 109 6.05 11.01 2.02
CA ASP A 109 6.68 12.05 2.84
C ASP A 109 5.87 12.41 4.07
N LEU A 110 6.49 13.17 4.95
CA LEU A 110 5.86 13.70 6.14
C LEU A 110 4.70 14.62 5.72
N MET A 111 3.55 14.44 6.31
CA MET A 111 2.41 15.32 6.08
C MET A 111 2.77 16.76 6.43
N GLU A 112 2.27 17.74 5.68
CA GLU A 112 2.52 19.17 5.92
C GLU A 112 2.22 19.58 7.37
N GLU A 113 1.11 19.07 7.91
CA GLU A 113 0.69 19.30 9.30
C GLU A 113 1.64 18.70 10.35
N GLN A 114 2.54 17.82 9.91
CA GLN A 114 3.55 17.17 10.76
C GLN A 114 4.94 17.81 10.62
N LYS A 115 5.13 18.67 9.63
CA LYS A 115 6.35 19.47 9.47
C LYS A 115 6.41 20.50 10.60
N GLY A 116 7.46 20.45 11.42
CA GLY A 116 7.62 21.33 12.58
C GLY A 116 7.15 20.77 13.92
N VAL A 117 6.57 19.59 13.97
CA VAL A 117 6.21 18.92 15.24
C VAL A 117 7.45 18.32 15.88
N THR A 118 7.93 18.91 16.98
CA THR A 118 9.08 18.44 17.76
C THR A 118 8.71 17.35 18.77
N ALA A 119 7.52 17.43 19.37
CA ALA A 119 7.02 16.43 20.31
C ALA A 119 6.22 15.35 19.55
N LYS A 120 6.83 14.18 19.30
CA LYS A 120 6.25 13.13 18.46
C LYS A 120 5.08 12.36 19.07
N GLY A 121 4.79 12.51 20.36
CA GLY A 121 3.71 11.82 21.04
C GLY A 121 2.34 12.43 20.73
N GLY A 122 1.39 11.62 20.23
CA GLY A 122 0.01 12.06 20.00
C GLY A 122 -0.24 12.96 18.80
N THR A 123 0.75 13.21 17.94
CA THR A 123 0.67 14.15 16.82
C THR A 123 0.42 13.52 15.45
N MET A 124 0.23 12.19 15.39
CA MET A 124 -0.15 11.51 14.16
C MET A 124 -1.55 11.95 13.70
N ARG A 125 -1.81 11.89 12.39
CA ARG A 125 -3.17 11.95 11.87
C ARG A 125 -3.96 10.77 12.43
N LEU A 126 -4.82 11.05 13.39
CA LEU A 126 -5.61 10.05 14.12
C LEU A 126 -7.10 10.32 13.95
N GLY A 127 -7.88 9.26 13.81
CA GLY A 127 -9.34 9.33 13.79
C GLY A 127 -9.95 9.09 12.43
N ALA A 128 -11.23 9.39 12.32
CA ALA A 128 -12.03 9.21 11.11
C ALA A 128 -11.90 10.42 10.20
N TYR A 129 -11.55 10.18 8.94
CA TYR A 129 -11.44 11.24 7.92
C TYR A 129 -12.36 10.93 6.75
N PRO A 130 -13.02 11.97 6.19
CA PRO A 130 -13.85 11.80 5.00
C PRO A 130 -12.97 11.47 3.78
N CYS A 131 -13.52 10.62 2.91
CA CYS A 131 -12.90 10.27 1.65
C CYS A 131 -13.97 10.19 0.56
N THR A 132 -13.69 10.79 -0.59
CA THR A 132 -14.55 10.69 -1.79
C THR A 132 -13.93 9.69 -2.75
N LEU A 133 -14.65 8.62 -3.02
CA LEU A 133 -14.22 7.57 -3.94
C LEU A 133 -14.53 7.93 -5.38
N LYS A 134 -13.63 7.58 -6.29
CA LYS A 134 -13.84 7.77 -7.72
C LYS A 134 -15.01 6.92 -8.21
N LYS A 135 -16.00 7.54 -8.83
CA LYS A 135 -17.15 6.85 -9.43
C LYS A 135 -16.66 5.82 -10.47
N GLY A 136 -17.22 4.61 -10.42
CA GLY A 136 -16.86 3.50 -11.31
C GLY A 136 -15.61 2.73 -10.88
N SER A 137 -14.93 3.12 -9.81
CA SER A 137 -13.81 2.34 -9.27
C SER A 137 -14.29 1.06 -8.55
N LYS A 138 -13.43 0.05 -8.51
CA LYS A 138 -13.69 -1.19 -7.76
C LYS A 138 -13.89 -0.93 -6.27
N VAL A 139 -13.21 0.08 -5.73
CA VAL A 139 -13.35 0.49 -4.32
C VAL A 139 -14.72 1.08 -4.08
N ALA A 140 -15.21 1.98 -4.95
CA ALA A 140 -16.56 2.52 -4.85
C ALA A 140 -17.64 1.44 -4.94
N ALA A 141 -17.45 0.44 -5.82
CA ALA A 141 -18.33 -0.72 -5.92
C ALA A 141 -18.34 -1.55 -4.63
N ALA A 142 -17.17 -1.79 -4.04
CA ALA A 142 -17.04 -2.54 -2.79
C ALA A 142 -17.70 -1.85 -1.59
N TYR A 143 -17.61 -0.51 -1.50
CA TYR A 143 -18.29 0.26 -0.45
C TYR A 143 -19.78 0.51 -0.72
N GLY A 144 -20.23 0.40 -1.98
CA GLY A 144 -21.61 0.71 -2.39
C GLY A 144 -21.99 2.19 -2.26
N LYS A 145 -21.02 3.09 -2.07
CA LYS A 145 -21.20 4.54 -1.91
C LYS A 145 -19.94 5.30 -2.27
N LEU A 146 -20.08 6.59 -2.60
CA LEU A 146 -18.95 7.43 -3.01
C LEU A 146 -18.30 8.19 -1.85
N HIS A 147 -19.07 8.53 -0.82
CA HIS A 147 -18.57 9.26 0.35
C HIS A 147 -18.45 8.31 1.52
N ILE A 148 -17.25 8.12 2.02
CA ILE A 148 -16.94 7.24 3.14
C ILE A 148 -16.16 8.01 4.22
N SER A 149 -16.02 7.40 5.38
CA SER A 149 -15.16 7.90 6.43
C SER A 149 -14.36 6.74 6.99
N GLU A 150 -13.05 6.85 6.91
CA GLU A 150 -12.13 5.79 7.35
C GLU A 150 -11.20 6.28 8.44
N ARG A 151 -10.81 5.37 9.33
CA ARG A 151 -9.88 5.68 10.41
C ARG A 151 -8.44 5.65 9.92
N HIS A 152 -7.75 6.74 10.17
CA HIS A 152 -6.33 6.90 9.86
C HIS A 152 -5.47 6.82 11.13
N ARG A 153 -4.25 6.34 10.94
CA ARG A 153 -3.16 6.40 11.91
C ARG A 153 -1.85 6.51 11.13
N HIS A 154 -1.58 7.70 10.61
CA HIS A 154 -0.45 7.96 9.72
C HIS A 154 0.29 9.23 10.12
N ARG A 155 1.58 9.26 9.85
CA ARG A 155 2.45 10.44 9.90
C ARG A 155 3.01 10.74 8.52
N TYR A 156 3.25 9.69 7.73
CA TYR A 156 3.74 9.74 6.36
C TYR A 156 2.64 9.30 5.41
N GLU A 157 2.46 10.06 4.36
CA GLU A 157 1.44 9.81 3.33
C GLU A 157 2.03 10.03 1.94
N PHE A 158 1.21 9.80 0.91
CA PHE A 158 1.58 10.08 -0.48
C PHE A 158 1.94 11.56 -0.65
N ASN A 159 3.07 11.82 -1.30
CA ASN A 159 3.50 13.18 -1.59
C ASN A 159 2.78 13.69 -2.84
N ASN A 160 1.91 14.66 -2.67
CA ASN A 160 1.06 15.22 -3.74
C ASN A 160 1.85 15.92 -4.85
N ASP A 161 3.11 16.27 -4.67
CA ASP A 161 3.97 16.81 -5.73
C ASP A 161 4.14 15.83 -6.89
N TYR A 162 3.95 14.54 -6.64
CA TYR A 162 4.04 13.47 -7.62
C TYR A 162 2.68 13.09 -8.23
N LEU A 163 1.56 13.64 -7.76
CA LEU A 163 0.21 13.21 -8.15
C LEU A 163 0.01 13.19 -9.66
N ALA A 164 0.35 14.29 -10.34
CA ALA A 164 0.19 14.39 -11.77
C ALA A 164 0.99 13.35 -12.58
N ALA A 165 2.20 13.00 -12.10
CA ALA A 165 3.04 11.98 -12.73
C ALA A 165 2.43 10.58 -12.57
N PHE A 166 1.91 10.27 -11.38
CA PHE A 166 1.25 8.99 -11.10
C PHE A 166 -0.04 8.82 -11.90
N GLU A 167 -0.89 9.85 -11.94
CA GLU A 167 -2.13 9.83 -12.72
C GLU A 167 -1.85 9.73 -14.22
N GLY A 168 -0.87 10.47 -14.72
CA GLY A 168 -0.43 10.40 -16.11
C GLY A 168 0.07 9.02 -16.54
N ALA A 169 0.64 8.27 -15.60
CA ALA A 169 1.09 6.89 -15.81
C ALA A 169 0.00 5.83 -15.50
N GLY A 170 -1.21 6.25 -15.10
CA GLY A 170 -2.38 5.38 -14.94
C GLY A 170 -2.66 4.89 -13.53
N MET A 171 -1.92 5.31 -12.51
CA MET A 171 -2.27 5.08 -11.11
C MET A 171 -3.29 6.15 -10.67
N GLN A 172 -4.43 5.72 -10.09
CA GLN A 172 -5.52 6.59 -9.69
C GLN A 172 -5.95 6.30 -8.25
#